data_6ffc643e9005d7de42f5f8ef1521b9cd
#
_entry.id   6ffc643e9005d7de42f5f8ef1521b9cd
#
_cell.length_a   1.000
_cell.length_b   1.000
_cell.length_c   1.000
_cell.angle_alpha   90.00
_cell.angle_beta   90.00
_cell.angle_gamma   90.00
#
_symmetry.space_group_name_H-M   'P 1'
#
loop_
_entity.id
_entity.type
_entity.pdbx_description
1 polymer ?
#
loop_
_entity_poly.entity_id
_entity_poly.type
_entity_poly.pdbx_seq_one_letter_code
_entity_poly.pdbx_strand_id
1 'polypeptide(L)'
;MRLVVENLSKSVTHAELNTIGAPYGKVLSANVATNLSNGKSKGFGFLEFSDDNEARAAIAALDGKDLYGQVLQVSEASRRG
;
A
#
# COMPACT_ATOMS: atom_id res chain seq x y z
N MET A 1 1.92 10.82 -5.99
CA MET A 1 0.57 10.40 -5.52
C MET A 1 0.73 9.37 -4.42
N ARG A 2 -0.07 9.51 -3.40
CA ARG A 2 -0.06 8.59 -2.26
C ARG A 2 -1.26 7.67 -2.35
N LEU A 3 -1.02 6.39 -2.14
CA LEU A 3 -2.07 5.37 -2.18
C LEU A 3 -2.28 4.80 -0.79
N VAL A 4 -3.54 4.48 -0.47
CA VAL A 4 -3.86 3.69 0.70
C VAL A 4 -4.14 2.26 0.24
N VAL A 5 -3.51 1.29 0.92
CA VAL A 5 -3.67 -0.13 0.63
C VAL A 5 -4.33 -0.73 1.86
N GLU A 6 -5.59 -1.14 1.71
CA GLU A 6 -6.38 -1.65 2.82
C GLU A 6 -6.58 -3.14 2.70
N ASN A 7 -7.00 -3.74 3.80
CA ASN A 7 -7.20 -5.19 3.92
C ASN A 7 -5.90 -5.96 3.73
N LEU A 8 -4.80 -5.39 4.21
CA LEU A 8 -3.51 -6.06 4.20
C LEU A 8 -3.45 -7.15 5.25
N SER A 9 -2.83 -8.27 4.89
CA SER A 9 -2.47 -9.26 5.89
C SER A 9 -1.55 -8.62 6.92
N LYS A 10 -1.75 -8.94 8.18
CA LYS A 10 -0.94 -8.37 9.26
C LYS A 10 0.50 -8.84 9.24
N SER A 11 0.81 -9.82 8.39
CA SER A 11 2.19 -10.29 8.21
C SER A 11 2.99 -9.43 7.22
N VAL A 12 2.33 -8.53 6.48
CA VAL A 12 3.02 -7.68 5.49
C VAL A 12 3.83 -6.62 6.21
N THR A 13 5.12 -6.54 5.85
CA THR A 13 6.04 -5.55 6.40
C THR A 13 6.18 -4.36 5.48
N HIS A 14 6.88 -3.30 5.96
CA HIS A 14 7.20 -2.15 5.12
C HIS A 14 7.97 -2.58 3.88
N ALA A 15 8.96 -3.46 4.05
CA ALA A 15 9.79 -3.93 2.93
C ALA A 15 8.95 -4.70 1.93
N GLU A 16 8.03 -5.52 2.39
CA GLU A 16 7.17 -6.30 1.52
C GLU A 16 6.21 -5.40 0.75
N LEU A 17 5.67 -4.39 1.41
CA LEU A 17 4.78 -3.42 0.74
C LEU A 17 5.54 -2.67 -0.36
N ASN A 18 6.79 -2.29 -0.09
CA ASN A 18 7.63 -1.67 -1.11
C ASN A 18 7.82 -2.60 -2.31
N THR A 19 8.07 -3.88 -2.04
CA THR A 19 8.24 -4.88 -3.09
C THR A 19 6.96 -5.03 -3.93
N ILE A 20 5.81 -4.98 -3.29
CA ILE A 20 4.52 -5.08 -3.97
C ILE A 20 4.32 -3.91 -4.94
N GLY A 21 4.73 -2.72 -4.56
CA GLY A 21 4.56 -1.53 -5.39
C GLY A 21 5.64 -1.34 -6.45
N ALA A 22 6.83 -1.90 -6.24
CA ALA A 22 7.99 -1.63 -7.08
C ALA A 22 7.79 -1.95 -8.57
N PRO A 23 7.04 -3.00 -8.96
CA PRO A 23 6.87 -3.30 -10.38
C PRO A 23 6.14 -2.21 -11.17
N TYR A 24 5.45 -1.30 -10.50
CA TYR A 24 4.60 -0.31 -11.17
C TYR A 24 5.26 1.05 -11.31
N GLY A 25 6.38 1.25 -10.63
CA GLY A 25 7.11 2.50 -10.75
C GLY A 25 8.01 2.76 -9.56
N LYS A 26 8.48 4.00 -9.46
CA LYS A 26 9.41 4.36 -8.40
C LYS A 26 8.62 4.65 -7.12
N VAL A 27 8.81 3.79 -6.13
CA VAL A 27 8.20 3.95 -4.81
C VAL A 27 9.06 4.91 -3.98
N LEU A 28 8.48 6.04 -3.58
CA LEU A 28 9.15 7.00 -2.72
C LEU A 28 9.11 6.58 -1.26
N SER A 29 8.00 6.00 -0.85
CA SER A 29 7.88 5.49 0.51
C SER A 29 6.83 4.39 0.57
N ALA A 30 7.03 3.46 1.51
CA ALA A 30 6.10 2.37 1.76
C ALA A 30 6.04 2.17 3.27
N ASN A 31 4.87 2.32 3.84
CA ASN A 31 4.70 2.24 5.29
C ASN A 31 3.45 1.47 5.63
N VAL A 32 3.59 0.51 6.53
CA VAL A 32 2.45 -0.22 7.09
C VAL A 32 2.09 0.45 8.40
N ALA A 33 0.80 0.77 8.58
CA ALA A 33 0.34 1.35 9.83
C ALA A 33 0.44 0.31 10.93
N THR A 34 1.01 0.70 12.06
CA THR A 34 1.20 -0.20 13.19
C THR A 34 0.57 0.38 14.44
N ASN A 35 0.22 -0.52 15.36
CA ASN A 35 -0.29 -0.13 16.66
C ASN A 35 0.89 0.26 17.54
N LEU A 36 0.86 1.46 18.08
CA LEU A 36 1.97 1.97 18.89
C LEU A 36 2.16 1.21 20.20
N SER A 37 1.10 0.56 20.69
CA SER A 37 1.18 -0.19 21.95
C SER A 37 1.95 -1.48 21.81
N ASN A 38 1.78 -2.19 20.68
CA ASN A 38 2.35 -3.53 20.53
C ASN A 38 3.15 -3.72 19.24
N GLY A 39 3.24 -2.69 18.38
CA GLY A 39 4.00 -2.74 17.14
C GLY A 39 3.40 -3.61 16.05
N LYS A 40 2.19 -4.11 16.24
CA LYS A 40 1.55 -4.98 15.26
C LYS A 40 0.86 -4.18 14.18
N SER A 41 0.81 -4.76 12.97
CA SER A 41 0.15 -4.13 11.83
C SER A 41 -1.33 -3.92 12.10
N LYS A 42 -1.83 -2.77 11.66
CA LYS A 42 -3.27 -2.47 11.71
C LYS A 42 -4.03 -3.03 10.51
N GLY A 43 -3.32 -3.64 9.56
CA GLY A 43 -3.95 -4.23 8.39
C GLY A 43 -4.14 -3.27 7.23
N PHE A 44 -3.42 -2.15 7.21
CA PHE A 44 -3.40 -1.26 6.07
C PHE A 44 -2.08 -0.51 6.02
N GLY A 45 -1.81 0.10 4.88
CA GLY A 45 -0.57 0.85 4.72
C GLY A 45 -0.68 1.86 3.60
N PHE A 46 0.44 2.51 3.33
CA PHE A 46 0.52 3.56 2.33
C PHE A 46 1.70 3.32 1.41
N LEU A 47 1.48 3.61 0.13
CA LEU A 47 2.53 3.65 -0.88
C LEU A 47 2.54 5.04 -1.48
N GLU A 48 3.74 5.59 -1.70
CA GLU A 48 3.86 6.87 -2.38
C GLU A 48 4.71 6.71 -3.62
N PHE A 49 4.18 7.18 -4.75
CA PHE A 49 4.87 7.17 -6.04
C PHE A 49 5.17 8.60 -6.47
N SER A 50 6.30 8.79 -7.16
CA SER A 50 6.66 10.11 -7.67
C SER A 50 5.84 10.49 -8.89
N ASP A 51 5.34 9.50 -9.64
CA ASP A 51 4.60 9.72 -10.89
C ASP A 51 3.16 9.26 -10.71
N ASP A 52 2.21 10.16 -11.02
CA ASP A 52 0.80 9.85 -10.84
C ASP A 52 0.32 8.73 -11.77
N ASN A 53 0.89 8.64 -12.97
CA ASN A 53 0.53 7.57 -13.89
C ASN A 53 0.98 6.21 -13.38
N GLU A 54 2.15 6.16 -12.76
CA GLU A 54 2.63 4.93 -12.14
C GLU A 54 1.75 4.54 -10.96
N ALA A 55 1.35 5.52 -10.17
CA ALA A 55 0.44 5.27 -9.05
C ALA A 55 -0.89 4.72 -9.52
N ARG A 56 -1.44 5.28 -10.61
CA ARG A 56 -2.71 4.77 -11.15
C ARG A 56 -2.57 3.36 -11.68
N ALA A 57 -1.42 3.05 -12.30
CA ALA A 57 -1.14 1.68 -12.76
C ALA A 57 -1.10 0.72 -11.57
N ALA A 58 -0.50 1.14 -10.46
CA ALA A 58 -0.45 0.32 -9.26
C ALA A 58 -1.86 0.08 -8.71
N ILE A 59 -2.70 1.11 -8.69
CA ILE A 59 -4.09 0.93 -8.25
C ILE A 59 -4.79 -0.10 -9.13
N ALA A 60 -4.68 0.04 -10.44
CA ALA A 60 -5.35 -0.85 -11.39
C ALA A 60 -4.91 -2.30 -11.21
N ALA A 61 -3.64 -2.51 -10.90
CA ALA A 61 -3.08 -3.85 -10.77
C ALA A 61 -3.34 -4.47 -9.40
N LEU A 62 -3.32 -3.67 -8.35
CA LEU A 62 -3.35 -4.18 -6.98
C LEU A 62 -4.74 -4.19 -6.37
N ASP A 63 -5.62 -3.28 -6.80
CA ASP A 63 -6.97 -3.24 -6.26
C ASP A 63 -7.71 -4.51 -6.67
N GLY A 64 -8.23 -5.23 -5.69
CA GLY A 64 -8.91 -6.49 -5.93
C GLY A 64 -7.99 -7.70 -6.01
N LYS A 65 -6.68 -7.51 -5.83
CA LYS A 65 -5.74 -8.62 -5.88
C LYS A 65 -5.73 -9.36 -4.55
N ASP A 66 -5.74 -10.69 -4.63
CA ASP A 66 -5.61 -11.53 -3.44
C ASP A 66 -4.15 -11.59 -3.02
N LEU A 67 -3.90 -11.25 -1.76
CA LEU A 67 -2.56 -11.35 -1.18
C LEU A 67 -2.70 -12.04 0.17
N TYR A 68 -2.12 -13.21 0.28
CA TYR A 68 -2.18 -14.04 1.50
C TYR A 68 -3.63 -14.31 1.93
N GLY A 69 -4.52 -14.52 0.97
CA GLY A 69 -5.91 -14.82 1.26
C GLY A 69 -6.78 -13.61 1.55
N GLN A 70 -6.24 -12.41 1.43
CA GLN A 70 -6.99 -11.17 1.65
C GLN A 70 -7.01 -10.34 0.38
N VAL A 71 -8.19 -9.90 -0.03
CA VAL A 71 -8.37 -9.11 -1.25
C VAL A 71 -8.07 -7.66 -0.92
N LEU A 72 -7.05 -7.11 -1.58
CA LEU A 72 -6.60 -5.75 -1.33
C LEU A 72 -7.59 -4.73 -1.85
N GLN A 73 -7.72 -3.63 -1.13
CA GLN A 73 -8.47 -2.46 -1.55
C GLN A 73 -7.48 -1.32 -1.67
N VAL A 74 -7.21 -0.88 -2.90
CA VAL A 74 -6.20 0.14 -3.18
C VAL A 74 -6.86 1.34 -3.83
N SER A 75 -6.60 2.51 -3.29
CA SER A 75 -7.15 3.74 -3.81
C SER A 75 -6.19 4.88 -3.52
N GLU A 76 -6.45 6.03 -4.16
CA GLU A 76 -5.68 7.21 -3.85
C GLU A 76 -6.00 7.68 -2.44
N ALA A 77 -4.97 7.92 -1.64
CA ALA A 77 -5.17 8.46 -0.30
C ALA A 77 -5.63 9.91 -0.42
N SER A 78 -6.83 10.18 0.05
CA SER A 78 -7.40 11.51 -0.03
C SER A 78 -6.62 12.49 0.83
N ARG A 79 -6.34 13.66 0.26
CA ARG A 79 -5.64 14.72 0.97
C ARG A 79 -6.61 15.79 1.37
N ARG A 80 -6.56 16.14 2.61
CA ARG A 80 -7.32 17.29 3.09
C ARG A 80 -6.40 18.47 3.02
N GLY A 81 -6.53 19.19 1.98
CA GLY A 81 -5.66 20.32 1.71
C GLY A 81 -5.80 21.43 2.71
#